data_b5be7c74d8a56148b8df30794f9f81ef
#
_entry.id   b5be7c74d8a56148b8df30794f9f81ef
#
_cell.length_a   1.000
_cell.length_b   1.000
_cell.length_c   1.000
_cell.angle_alpha   90.00
_cell.angle_beta   90.00
_cell.angle_gamma   90.00
#
_symmetry.space_group_name_H-M   'P 1'
#
loop_
_entity.id
_entity.type
_entity.pdbx_description
1 polymer ?
#
loop_
_entity_poly.entity_id
_entity_poly.type
_entity_poly.pdbx_seq_one_letter_code
_entity_poly.pdbx_strand_id
1 'polypeptide(L)'
;MKSKLLVMLTSAIMTCALLPSDIAQAGMSANVAMTTDYRFRGISQNDQAFAIQGGFDYEHDSGFHAGLWSSSVDFQIQTVDDASSELDIYAGFGGDFGDTGIVWDVGFLHYNYPNSDGSLNYNFTEVNGTLSYDFLTLFYAHTSDYFAASGKADYLSVAIDFGFEDDWSVGASIAHQAVADNAIWGTPDWNEYKVYVGKSFSGFDFELALIDTDLSSGECFGGSDWCEATVTFAVSKSFE
;
A
#
# COMPACT_ATOMS: atom_id res chain seq x y z
N MET A 1 -32.00 -5.96 -7.62
CA MET A 1 -31.08 -4.87 -7.31
C MET A 1 -29.84 -5.56 -6.75
N LYS A 2 -28.76 -5.67 -7.52
CA LYS A 2 -27.48 -6.21 -7.05
C LYS A 2 -26.71 -5.03 -6.47
N SER A 3 -26.44 -5.03 -5.17
CA SER A 3 -25.60 -4.03 -4.53
C SER A 3 -24.19 -4.21 -5.08
N LYS A 4 -23.67 -3.18 -5.73
CA LYS A 4 -22.27 -3.14 -6.17
C LYS A 4 -21.43 -2.87 -4.92
N LEU A 5 -20.64 -3.86 -4.50
CA LEU A 5 -19.68 -3.71 -3.42
C LEU A 5 -18.46 -2.98 -3.99
N LEU A 6 -18.23 -1.76 -3.53
CA LEU A 6 -17.04 -0.98 -3.84
C LEU A 6 -15.96 -1.41 -2.84
N VAL A 7 -14.97 -2.14 -3.29
CA VAL A 7 -13.82 -2.51 -2.45
C VAL A 7 -12.80 -1.39 -2.52
N MET A 8 -12.73 -0.55 -1.49
CA MET A 8 -11.64 0.41 -1.32
C MET A 8 -10.62 -0.20 -0.35
N LEU A 9 -9.49 -0.68 -0.86
CA LEU A 9 -8.36 -1.07 -0.02
C LEU A 9 -7.48 0.15 0.23
N THR A 10 -7.50 0.66 1.44
CA THR A 10 -6.64 1.73 1.91
C THR A 10 -5.59 1.19 2.89
N SER A 11 -4.70 0.41 2.43
CA SER A 11 -3.34 0.29 3.00
C SER A 11 -2.39 0.80 1.92
N ALA A 12 -1.17 1.19 2.23
CA ALA A 12 -0.15 1.60 1.27
C ALA A 12 0.25 0.50 0.25
N ILE A 13 -0.63 -0.44 0.02
CA ILE A 13 -0.72 -1.26 -1.16
C ILE A 13 -1.46 -0.36 -2.15
N MET A 14 -0.75 0.09 -3.16
CA MET A 14 -1.28 0.75 -4.32
C MET A 14 -2.32 -0.18 -4.94
N THR A 15 -3.54 -0.07 -4.43
CA THR A 15 -4.67 -0.73 -5.03
C THR A 15 -5.06 0.08 -6.25
N CYS A 16 -4.73 -0.45 -7.40
CA CYS A 16 -5.52 -0.18 -8.59
C CYS A 16 -7.00 -0.38 -8.16
N ALA A 17 -7.75 0.70 -8.04
CA ALA A 17 -9.16 0.61 -7.72
C ALA A 17 -9.80 -0.18 -8.85
N LEU A 18 -10.15 -1.44 -8.59
CA LEU A 18 -10.95 -2.24 -9.51
C LEU A 18 -12.32 -1.59 -9.60
N LEU A 19 -12.42 -0.60 -10.48
CA LEU A 19 -13.71 0.01 -10.83
C LEU A 19 -14.60 -1.09 -11.43
N PRO A 20 -15.88 -1.15 -11.06
CA PRO A 20 -16.80 -2.10 -11.68
C PRO A 20 -16.86 -1.81 -13.17
N SER A 21 -16.52 -2.80 -13.96
CA SER A 21 -16.53 -2.76 -15.42
C SER A 21 -17.94 -2.48 -15.97
N ASP A 22 -18.21 -1.21 -16.20
CA ASP A 22 -19.17 -0.79 -17.24
C ASP A 22 -18.32 -0.23 -18.39
N ILE A 23 -18.05 -1.09 -19.39
CA ILE A 23 -17.40 -0.79 -20.67
C ILE A 23 -16.08 0.00 -20.46
N ALA A 24 -15.01 -0.74 -20.16
CA ALA A 24 -13.68 -0.18 -20.04
C ALA A 24 -13.28 0.45 -21.39
N GLN A 25 -13.22 1.74 -21.41
CA GLN A 25 -12.47 2.48 -22.41
C GLN A 25 -11.12 2.77 -21.76
N ALA A 26 -10.02 2.51 -22.48
CA ALA A 26 -8.68 2.85 -22.00
C ALA A 26 -8.67 4.25 -21.40
N GLY A 27 -8.39 4.36 -20.10
CA GLY A 27 -8.54 5.59 -19.32
C GLY A 27 -7.26 5.98 -18.63
N MET A 28 -7.11 7.27 -18.38
CA MET A 28 -6.12 7.81 -17.47
C MET A 28 -6.83 8.42 -16.29
N SER A 29 -6.34 8.14 -15.10
CA SER A 29 -6.79 8.77 -13.87
C SER A 29 -5.63 9.38 -13.09
N ALA A 30 -5.95 10.24 -12.14
CA ALA A 30 -4.99 10.81 -11.22
C ALA A 30 -5.59 10.82 -9.81
N ASN A 31 -4.75 10.78 -8.80
CA ASN A 31 -5.20 10.90 -7.43
C ASN A 31 -4.27 11.81 -6.62
N VAL A 32 -4.79 12.34 -5.54
CA VAL A 32 -4.04 13.05 -4.52
C VAL A 32 -4.55 12.65 -3.15
N ALA A 33 -3.66 12.48 -2.20
CA ALA A 33 -4.01 12.17 -0.82
C ALA A 33 -3.12 12.93 0.18
N MET A 34 -3.64 13.07 1.39
CA MET A 34 -2.90 13.50 2.58
C MET A 34 -3.18 12.51 3.70
N THR A 35 -2.15 12.12 4.41
CA THR A 35 -2.27 11.28 5.61
C THR A 35 -1.50 11.87 6.77
N THR A 36 -1.97 11.65 7.99
CA THR A 36 -1.28 12.09 9.21
C THR A 36 0.00 11.32 9.49
N ASP A 37 0.13 10.11 8.92
CA ASP A 37 1.32 9.26 9.00
C ASP A 37 1.26 8.28 7.82
N TYR A 38 2.33 8.23 7.01
CA TYR A 38 2.44 7.26 5.94
C TYR A 38 3.01 5.96 6.51
N ARG A 39 2.21 4.90 6.50
CA ARG A 39 2.60 3.56 6.97
C ARG A 39 2.76 2.59 5.80
N PHE A 40 3.98 2.06 5.64
CA PHE A 40 4.27 0.97 4.74
C PHE A 40 4.44 -0.31 5.56
N ARG A 41 3.52 -1.26 5.36
CA ARG A 41 3.50 -2.54 6.09
C ARG A 41 3.57 -2.36 7.63
N GLY A 42 2.79 -1.39 8.13
CA GLY A 42 2.69 -1.07 9.55
C GLY A 42 3.75 -0.10 10.06
N ILE A 43 4.82 0.17 9.31
CA ILE A 43 5.96 0.98 9.73
C ILE A 43 5.87 2.40 9.15
N SER A 44 6.04 3.43 9.99
CA SER A 44 6.05 4.82 9.56
C SER A 44 7.19 5.11 8.60
N GLN A 45 6.88 5.80 7.50
CA GLN A 45 7.82 6.20 6.46
C GLN A 45 8.19 7.68 6.54
N ASN A 46 7.64 8.41 7.49
CA ASN A 46 7.80 9.87 7.58
C ASN A 46 7.82 10.38 9.03
N ASP A 47 8.38 9.59 9.93
CA ASP A 47 8.54 9.94 11.36
C ASP A 47 7.21 10.38 12.01
N GLN A 48 6.12 9.67 11.69
CA GLN A 48 4.76 9.95 12.18
C GLN A 48 4.26 11.38 11.86
N ALA A 49 4.79 11.99 10.80
CA ALA A 49 4.39 13.31 10.35
C ALA A 49 3.41 13.24 9.16
N PHE A 50 2.90 14.38 8.72
CA PHE A 50 2.04 14.45 7.55
C PHE A 50 2.78 14.08 6.26
N ALA A 51 2.17 13.21 5.44
CA ALA A 51 2.60 12.93 4.09
C ALA A 51 1.62 13.45 3.06
N ILE A 52 2.15 13.93 1.94
CA ILE A 52 1.40 14.24 0.72
C ILE A 52 1.72 13.15 -0.30
N GLN A 53 0.70 12.60 -0.91
CA GLN A 53 0.77 11.46 -1.82
C GLN A 53 -0.03 11.75 -3.09
N GLY A 54 0.31 11.09 -4.18
CA GLY A 54 -0.49 11.19 -5.39
C GLY A 54 0.08 10.34 -6.51
N GLY A 55 -0.74 10.09 -7.53
CA GLY A 55 -0.38 9.21 -8.61
C GLY A 55 -1.12 9.48 -9.90
N PHE A 56 -0.66 8.77 -10.94
CA PHE A 56 -1.29 8.70 -12.26
C PHE A 56 -1.38 7.25 -12.66
N ASP A 57 -2.55 6.86 -13.13
CA ASP A 57 -2.87 5.50 -13.53
C ASP A 57 -3.32 5.47 -15.00
N TYR A 58 -2.95 4.42 -15.68
CA TYR A 58 -3.44 4.06 -17.00
C TYR A 58 -4.02 2.65 -16.94
N GLU A 59 -5.23 2.49 -17.41
CA GLU A 59 -5.92 1.20 -17.53
C GLU A 59 -6.32 0.94 -18.99
N HIS A 60 -6.23 -0.30 -19.40
CA HIS A 60 -6.59 -0.75 -20.75
C HIS A 60 -7.59 -1.92 -20.67
N ASP A 61 -8.50 -1.99 -21.65
CA ASP A 61 -9.57 -3.01 -21.75
C ASP A 61 -9.06 -4.46 -21.73
N SER A 62 -7.80 -4.69 -22.02
CA SER A 62 -7.18 -6.02 -21.93
C SER A 62 -6.89 -6.48 -20.51
N GLY A 63 -7.13 -5.63 -19.50
CA GLY A 63 -6.69 -5.82 -18.12
C GLY A 63 -5.27 -5.32 -17.85
N PHE A 64 -4.53 -4.82 -18.87
CA PHE A 64 -3.24 -4.18 -18.65
C PHE A 64 -3.42 -2.86 -17.90
N HIS A 65 -2.62 -2.64 -16.88
CA HIS A 65 -2.53 -1.37 -16.16
C HIS A 65 -1.08 -0.97 -15.92
N ALA A 66 -0.82 0.32 -15.78
CA ALA A 66 0.48 0.87 -15.41
C ALA A 66 0.31 2.23 -14.75
N GLY A 67 1.24 2.63 -13.91
CA GLY A 67 1.15 3.95 -13.28
C GLY A 67 2.41 4.37 -12.57
N LEU A 68 2.29 5.55 -11.97
CA LEU A 68 3.29 6.19 -11.12
C LEU A 68 2.59 6.64 -9.84
N TRP A 69 3.24 6.44 -8.71
CA TRP A 69 2.80 6.99 -7.45
C TRP A 69 3.99 7.63 -6.71
N SER A 70 3.74 8.60 -5.86
CA SER A 70 4.77 9.26 -5.07
C SER A 70 4.24 9.68 -3.71
N SER A 71 5.13 9.69 -2.73
CA SER A 71 4.90 10.20 -1.38
C SER A 71 6.09 11.02 -0.88
N SER A 72 5.82 11.98 -0.01
CA SER A 72 6.86 12.49 0.87
C SER A 72 7.20 11.44 1.92
N VAL A 73 8.48 11.25 2.21
CA VAL A 73 9.01 10.37 3.25
C VAL A 73 10.08 11.10 4.08
N ASP A 74 10.39 10.58 5.27
CA ASP A 74 11.44 11.10 6.14
C ASP A 74 11.92 9.96 7.03
N PHE A 75 13.05 9.37 6.68
CA PHE A 75 13.58 8.21 7.40
C PHE A 75 14.41 8.59 8.63
N GLN A 76 14.65 9.89 8.89
CA GLN A 76 15.36 10.41 10.09
C GLN A 76 16.71 9.72 10.38
N ILE A 77 17.38 9.19 9.35
CA ILE A 77 18.66 8.50 9.53
C ILE A 77 19.80 9.52 9.57
N GLN A 78 20.00 10.12 10.74
CA GLN A 78 20.83 11.32 10.99
C GLN A 78 22.30 11.23 10.57
N THR A 79 22.83 10.09 10.19
CA THR A 79 24.27 9.92 9.93
C THR A 79 24.60 9.32 8.57
N VAL A 80 23.60 8.91 7.83
CA VAL A 80 23.70 8.31 6.51
C VAL A 80 22.59 8.86 5.64
N ASP A 81 22.17 8.17 4.67
CA ASP A 81 21.22 8.54 3.65
C ASP A 81 19.82 8.86 4.22
N ASP A 82 19.30 10.01 3.88
CA ASP A 82 17.95 10.42 4.25
C ASP A 82 17.13 10.60 2.98
N ALA A 83 16.11 9.74 2.79
CA ALA A 83 15.18 9.87 1.69
C ALA A 83 14.08 10.86 2.06
N SER A 84 13.77 11.80 1.16
CA SER A 84 12.70 12.79 1.35
C SER A 84 11.50 12.58 0.43
N SER A 85 11.62 11.69 -0.52
CA SER A 85 10.54 11.30 -1.43
C SER A 85 10.67 9.85 -1.89
N GLU A 86 9.53 9.23 -2.11
CA GLU A 86 9.35 7.93 -2.74
C GLU A 86 8.67 8.13 -4.08
N LEU A 87 9.13 7.43 -5.10
CA LEU A 87 8.53 7.37 -6.42
C LEU A 87 8.43 5.92 -6.87
N ASP A 88 7.22 5.46 -7.04
CA ASP A 88 6.89 4.11 -7.45
C ASP A 88 6.49 4.05 -8.92
N ILE A 89 6.98 3.03 -9.60
CA ILE A 89 6.63 2.72 -10.99
C ILE A 89 6.10 1.30 -11.04
N TYR A 90 4.91 1.11 -11.58
CA TYR A 90 4.27 -0.19 -11.63
C TYR A 90 3.60 -0.48 -12.95
N ALA A 91 3.45 -1.77 -13.22
CA ALA A 91 2.58 -2.27 -14.27
C ALA A 91 2.14 -3.71 -13.97
N GLY A 92 0.99 -4.10 -14.51
CA GLY A 92 0.44 -5.41 -14.29
C GLY A 92 -0.68 -5.77 -15.27
N PHE A 93 -1.27 -6.92 -14.98
CA PHE A 93 -2.46 -7.43 -15.66
C PHE A 93 -3.43 -7.96 -14.62
N GLY A 94 -4.71 -7.58 -14.75
CA GLY A 94 -5.78 -8.06 -13.92
C GLY A 94 -7.00 -8.48 -14.73
N GLY A 95 -7.93 -9.17 -14.07
CA GLY A 95 -9.18 -9.58 -14.69
C GLY A 95 -10.00 -10.53 -13.82
N ASP A 96 -11.12 -10.96 -14.37
CA ASP A 96 -12.03 -11.90 -13.72
C ASP A 96 -11.69 -13.35 -14.10
N PHE A 97 -11.83 -14.29 -13.17
CA PHE A 97 -11.84 -15.72 -13.45
C PHE A 97 -13.22 -16.15 -13.94
N GLY A 98 -13.58 -15.76 -15.16
CA GLY A 98 -14.89 -16.05 -15.73
C GLY A 98 -16.03 -15.58 -14.83
N ASP A 99 -17.07 -16.43 -14.66
CA ASP A 99 -18.26 -16.11 -13.86
C ASP A 99 -18.14 -16.52 -12.37
N THR A 100 -16.93 -16.74 -11.87
CA THR A 100 -16.72 -17.22 -10.49
C THR A 100 -16.88 -16.14 -9.43
N GLY A 101 -16.79 -14.88 -9.82
CA GLY A 101 -16.69 -13.71 -8.92
C GLY A 101 -15.31 -13.53 -8.29
N ILE A 102 -14.31 -14.32 -8.73
CA ILE A 102 -12.91 -14.15 -8.32
C ILE A 102 -12.26 -13.16 -9.28
N VAL A 103 -11.65 -12.13 -8.72
CA VAL A 103 -10.83 -11.15 -9.42
C VAL A 103 -9.38 -11.44 -9.10
N TRP A 104 -8.51 -11.34 -10.09
CA TRP A 104 -7.07 -11.54 -9.93
C TRP A 104 -6.29 -10.38 -10.53
N ASP A 105 -5.12 -10.13 -9.98
CA ASP A 105 -4.12 -9.21 -10.51
C ASP A 105 -2.73 -9.78 -10.30
N VAL A 106 -1.81 -9.52 -11.24
CA VAL A 106 -0.38 -9.82 -11.11
C VAL A 106 0.41 -8.67 -11.72
N GLY A 107 1.46 -8.25 -11.03
CA GLY A 107 2.24 -7.12 -11.50
C GLY A 107 3.64 -7.06 -10.91
N PHE A 108 4.30 -5.98 -11.22
CA PHE A 108 5.52 -5.57 -10.57
C PHE A 108 5.41 -4.12 -10.10
N LEU A 109 6.14 -3.80 -9.05
CA LEU A 109 6.27 -2.47 -8.47
C LEU A 109 7.74 -2.20 -8.18
N HIS A 110 8.26 -1.10 -8.72
CA HIS A 110 9.61 -0.61 -8.46
C HIS A 110 9.55 0.61 -7.55
N TYR A 111 10.08 0.46 -6.36
CA TYR A 111 10.25 1.53 -5.37
C TYR A 111 11.55 2.27 -5.66
N ASN A 112 11.48 3.59 -5.75
CA ASN A 112 12.63 4.45 -6.00
C ASN A 112 12.63 5.64 -5.02
N TYR A 113 13.79 5.90 -4.42
CA TYR A 113 14.03 6.99 -3.47
C TYR A 113 15.04 7.98 -4.07
N PRO A 114 14.60 8.90 -4.96
CA PRO A 114 15.49 9.68 -5.84
C PRO A 114 16.37 10.69 -5.12
N ASN A 115 16.05 11.06 -3.89
CA ASN A 115 16.78 12.06 -3.11
C ASN A 115 17.68 11.42 -2.04
N SER A 116 17.82 10.10 -2.03
CA SER A 116 18.81 9.45 -1.18
C SER A 116 20.23 9.73 -1.69
N ASP A 117 21.21 9.79 -0.80
CA ASP A 117 22.61 10.04 -1.18
C ASP A 117 23.30 8.81 -1.77
N GLY A 118 22.62 7.66 -1.76
CA GLY A 118 23.08 6.39 -2.32
C GLY A 118 24.05 5.62 -1.41
N SER A 119 24.25 6.03 -0.17
CA SER A 119 25.06 5.30 0.80
C SER A 119 24.41 3.98 1.21
N LEU A 120 23.06 3.95 1.22
CA LEU A 120 22.24 2.75 1.33
C LEU A 120 21.35 2.63 0.09
N ASN A 121 21.26 1.43 -0.47
CA ASN A 121 20.38 1.19 -1.61
C ASN A 121 18.95 0.93 -1.11
N TYR A 122 18.11 1.96 -1.10
CA TYR A 122 16.71 1.82 -0.73
C TYR A 122 15.82 1.30 -1.87
N ASN A 123 16.30 1.42 -3.12
CA ASN A 123 15.51 1.03 -4.28
C ASN A 123 15.42 -0.48 -4.40
N PHE A 124 14.22 -0.98 -4.68
CA PHE A 124 13.99 -2.40 -4.93
C PHE A 124 12.77 -2.62 -5.83
N THR A 125 12.61 -3.86 -6.31
CA THR A 125 11.47 -4.24 -7.15
C THR A 125 10.78 -5.45 -6.56
N GLU A 126 9.46 -5.40 -6.46
CA GLU A 126 8.61 -6.53 -6.12
C GLU A 126 7.86 -7.04 -7.32
N VAL A 127 7.64 -8.36 -7.35
CA VAL A 127 6.56 -8.98 -8.10
C VAL A 127 5.44 -9.28 -7.11
N ASN A 128 4.21 -9.03 -7.53
CA ASN A 128 3.07 -9.17 -6.63
C ASN A 128 1.88 -9.85 -7.31
N GLY A 129 0.94 -10.29 -6.49
CA GLY A 129 -0.32 -10.84 -6.95
C GLY A 129 -1.42 -10.68 -5.93
N THR A 130 -2.63 -10.44 -6.43
CA THR A 130 -3.84 -10.28 -5.65
C THR A 130 -4.90 -11.28 -6.10
N LEU A 131 -5.63 -11.83 -5.16
CA LEU A 131 -6.87 -12.58 -5.39
C LEU A 131 -7.96 -12.02 -4.50
N SER A 132 -9.10 -11.61 -5.09
CA SER A 132 -10.24 -11.09 -4.35
C SER A 132 -11.50 -11.90 -4.65
N TYR A 133 -12.28 -12.16 -3.63
CA TYR A 133 -13.58 -12.80 -3.73
C TYR A 133 -14.55 -12.21 -2.70
N ASP A 134 -15.61 -11.55 -3.20
CA ASP A 134 -16.60 -10.87 -2.37
C ASP A 134 -15.91 -9.86 -1.43
N PHE A 135 -15.95 -10.07 -0.13
CA PHE A 135 -15.35 -9.20 0.89
C PHE A 135 -13.91 -9.58 1.26
N LEU A 136 -13.36 -10.67 0.70
CA LEU A 136 -12.04 -11.20 1.05
C LEU A 136 -11.01 -10.87 -0.01
N THR A 137 -9.83 -10.39 0.42
CA THR A 137 -8.66 -10.19 -0.44
C THR A 137 -7.44 -10.87 0.14
N LEU A 138 -6.71 -11.58 -0.72
CA LEU A 138 -5.39 -12.14 -0.46
C LEU A 138 -4.37 -11.39 -1.34
N PHE A 139 -3.29 -10.92 -0.74
CA PHE A 139 -2.19 -10.26 -1.44
C PHE A 139 -0.85 -10.90 -1.07
N TYR A 140 0.01 -11.08 -2.07
CA TYR A 140 1.37 -11.55 -1.89
C TYR A 140 2.34 -10.70 -2.71
N ALA A 141 3.48 -10.34 -2.11
CA ALA A 141 4.59 -9.68 -2.80
C ALA A 141 5.92 -10.36 -2.47
N HIS A 142 6.83 -10.36 -3.45
CA HIS A 142 8.15 -10.94 -3.34
C HIS A 142 9.20 -10.05 -3.99
N THR A 143 10.32 -9.87 -3.31
CA THR A 143 11.53 -9.29 -3.90
C THR A 143 12.75 -10.19 -3.66
N SER A 144 13.68 -10.17 -4.59
CA SER A 144 14.98 -10.85 -4.42
C SER A 144 15.98 -10.04 -3.60
N ASP A 145 15.74 -8.72 -3.47
CA ASP A 145 16.62 -7.82 -2.71
C ASP A 145 15.79 -6.63 -2.20
N TYR A 146 15.61 -6.56 -0.90
CA TYR A 146 14.77 -5.59 -0.19
C TYR A 146 15.64 -4.41 0.26
N PHE A 147 15.05 -3.38 0.84
CA PHE A 147 15.72 -2.16 1.32
C PHE A 147 17.14 -2.42 1.85
N ALA A 148 18.08 -1.52 1.54
CA ALA A 148 19.47 -1.56 2.01
C ALA A 148 20.23 -2.87 1.69
N ALA A 149 19.82 -3.58 0.62
CA ALA A 149 20.37 -4.88 0.23
C ALA A 149 20.21 -5.95 1.34
N SER A 150 19.07 -5.95 2.04
CA SER A 150 18.74 -6.93 3.10
C SER A 150 18.31 -8.30 2.58
N GLY A 151 18.47 -8.53 1.28
CA GLY A 151 18.20 -9.81 0.61
C GLY A 151 16.72 -9.99 0.28
N LYS A 152 16.32 -11.23 0.02
CA LYS A 152 14.94 -11.51 -0.36
C LYS A 152 13.96 -11.14 0.75
N ALA A 153 12.77 -10.69 0.35
CA ALA A 153 11.66 -10.49 1.27
C ALA A 153 10.36 -11.02 0.67
N ASP A 154 9.46 -11.44 1.56
CA ASP A 154 8.14 -11.97 1.24
C ASP A 154 7.11 -11.29 2.13
N TYR A 155 6.02 -10.78 1.54
CA TYR A 155 4.90 -10.18 2.25
C TYR A 155 3.61 -10.90 1.86
N LEU A 156 2.83 -11.31 2.86
CA LEU A 156 1.54 -11.95 2.68
C LEU A 156 0.49 -11.24 3.53
N SER A 157 -0.59 -10.79 2.91
CA SER A 157 -1.70 -10.11 3.57
C SER A 157 -3.04 -10.78 3.27
N VAL A 158 -3.90 -10.77 4.28
CA VAL A 158 -5.32 -11.14 4.17
C VAL A 158 -6.15 -9.97 4.70
N ALA A 159 -7.09 -9.51 3.90
CA ALA A 159 -7.99 -8.41 4.25
C ALA A 159 -9.46 -8.76 4.06
N ILE A 160 -10.31 -8.13 4.84
CA ILE A 160 -11.77 -8.15 4.70
C ILE A 160 -12.30 -6.73 4.68
N ASP A 161 -13.23 -6.46 3.73
CA ASP A 161 -13.79 -5.13 3.52
C ASP A 161 -15.31 -5.22 3.31
N PHE A 162 -16.05 -4.33 3.97
CA PHE A 162 -17.50 -4.24 3.89
C PHE A 162 -17.94 -2.81 3.60
N GLY A 163 -18.72 -2.64 2.54
CA GLY A 163 -19.42 -1.39 2.22
C GLY A 163 -20.83 -1.36 2.80
N PHE A 164 -21.26 -0.20 3.26
CA PHE A 164 -22.59 0.05 3.84
C PHE A 164 -23.33 1.16 3.07
N GLU A 165 -24.59 1.36 3.44
CA GLU A 165 -25.38 2.49 2.94
C GLU A 165 -24.71 3.82 3.29
N ASP A 166 -25.04 4.86 2.49
CA ASP A 166 -24.46 6.20 2.64
C ASP A 166 -22.93 6.25 2.49
N ASP A 167 -22.35 5.38 1.65
CA ASP A 167 -20.92 5.35 1.30
C ASP A 167 -19.98 5.20 2.51
N TRP A 168 -20.41 4.48 3.55
CA TRP A 168 -19.55 4.04 4.65
C TRP A 168 -18.87 2.73 4.30
N SER A 169 -17.65 2.55 4.79
CA SER A 169 -16.92 1.29 4.72
C SER A 169 -16.25 0.95 6.05
N VAL A 170 -16.02 -0.32 6.30
CA VAL A 170 -15.15 -0.81 7.37
C VAL A 170 -14.32 -1.96 6.84
N GLY A 171 -13.10 -2.09 7.32
CA GLY A 171 -12.26 -3.22 6.95
C GLY A 171 -11.22 -3.52 8.01
N ALA A 172 -10.59 -4.68 7.83
CA ALA A 172 -9.49 -5.14 8.65
C ALA A 172 -8.52 -5.97 7.83
N SER A 173 -7.25 -5.93 8.19
CA SER A 173 -6.23 -6.80 7.60
C SER A 173 -5.25 -7.31 8.64
N ILE A 174 -4.67 -8.45 8.33
CA ILE A 174 -3.48 -9.01 8.97
C ILE A 174 -2.49 -9.37 7.89
N ALA A 175 -1.21 -9.07 8.13
CA ALA A 175 -0.16 -9.41 7.20
C ALA A 175 1.10 -9.89 7.93
N HIS A 176 1.97 -10.57 7.19
CA HIS A 176 3.28 -11.03 7.65
C HIS A 176 4.35 -10.59 6.67
N GLN A 177 5.40 -9.96 7.18
CA GLN A 177 6.60 -9.60 6.45
C GLN A 177 7.77 -10.45 6.93
N ALA A 178 8.44 -11.15 5.99
CA ALA A 178 9.69 -11.83 6.24
C ALA A 178 10.82 -11.17 5.44
N VAL A 179 12.00 -11.01 6.05
CA VAL A 179 13.21 -10.44 5.42
C VAL A 179 14.39 -11.36 5.67
N ALA A 180 15.16 -11.69 4.63
CA ALA A 180 16.21 -12.71 4.73
C ALA A 180 17.38 -12.28 5.63
N ASP A 181 17.74 -11.01 5.66
CA ASP A 181 18.80 -10.46 6.51
C ASP A 181 18.24 -9.36 7.43
N ASN A 182 17.61 -9.80 8.52
CA ASN A 182 17.04 -8.94 9.54
C ASN A 182 18.09 -8.06 10.24
N ALA A 183 19.36 -8.46 10.24
CA ALA A 183 20.43 -7.66 10.84
C ALA A 183 20.79 -6.45 9.96
N ILE A 184 20.68 -6.59 8.64
CA ILE A 184 20.84 -5.46 7.71
C ILE A 184 19.58 -4.60 7.70
N TRP A 185 18.38 -5.23 7.65
CA TRP A 185 17.12 -4.52 7.64
C TRP A 185 16.90 -3.69 8.92
N GLY A 186 17.23 -4.23 10.09
CA GLY A 186 17.16 -3.54 11.37
C GLY A 186 15.95 -3.92 12.25
N THR A 187 15.09 -4.84 11.79
CA THR A 187 14.01 -5.45 12.57
C THR A 187 13.94 -6.96 12.34
N PRO A 188 13.38 -7.76 13.27
CA PRO A 188 12.97 -9.14 12.95
C PRO A 188 11.81 -9.16 11.94
N ASP A 189 11.45 -10.35 11.46
CA ASP A 189 10.18 -10.56 10.75
C ASP A 189 9.01 -10.13 11.63
N TRP A 190 7.94 -9.57 11.03
CA TRP A 190 6.84 -9.02 11.82
C TRP A 190 5.47 -9.29 11.21
N ASN A 191 4.45 -9.13 12.06
CA ASN A 191 3.07 -9.07 11.63
C ASN A 191 2.55 -7.65 11.72
N GLU A 192 1.71 -7.27 10.74
CA GLU A 192 0.98 -6.02 10.69
C GLU A 192 -0.51 -6.27 10.92
N TYR A 193 -1.15 -5.35 11.61
CA TYR A 193 -2.58 -5.34 11.88
C TYR A 193 -3.16 -3.99 11.51
N LYS A 194 -4.28 -3.98 10.78
CA LYS A 194 -5.01 -2.75 10.48
C LYS A 194 -6.50 -2.97 10.66
N VAL A 195 -7.18 -1.99 11.24
CA VAL A 195 -8.65 -1.85 11.20
C VAL A 195 -8.97 -0.41 10.81
N TYR A 196 -10.01 -0.23 9.99
CA TYR A 196 -10.36 1.10 9.54
C TYR A 196 -11.87 1.30 9.39
N VAL A 197 -12.28 2.56 9.41
CA VAL A 197 -13.56 3.06 8.94
C VAL A 197 -13.35 4.12 7.87
N GLY A 198 -14.08 3.99 6.77
CA GLY A 198 -14.04 4.91 5.64
C GLY A 198 -15.38 5.60 5.40
N LYS A 199 -15.33 6.75 4.74
CA LYS A 199 -16.51 7.52 4.30
C LYS A 199 -16.19 8.29 3.05
N SER A 200 -16.95 8.05 1.97
CA SER A 200 -16.92 8.94 0.80
C SER A 200 -17.95 10.05 0.97
N PHE A 201 -17.53 11.29 0.77
CA PHE A 201 -18.41 12.46 0.86
C PHE A 201 -17.95 13.58 -0.07
N SER A 202 -18.85 14.08 -0.91
CA SER A 202 -18.60 15.19 -1.83
C SER A 202 -17.40 14.99 -2.76
N GLY A 203 -17.14 13.74 -3.18
CA GLY A 203 -16.02 13.40 -4.06
C GLY A 203 -14.66 13.39 -3.38
N PHE A 204 -14.65 13.29 -2.05
CA PHE A 204 -13.48 12.98 -1.22
C PHE A 204 -13.72 11.69 -0.46
N ASP A 205 -12.64 10.94 -0.27
CA ASP A 205 -12.62 9.73 0.55
C ASP A 205 -11.85 10.02 1.83
N PHE A 206 -12.46 9.68 2.96
CA PHE A 206 -11.91 9.87 4.30
C PHE A 206 -11.69 8.50 4.94
N GLU A 207 -10.56 8.30 5.56
CA GLU A 207 -10.25 7.08 6.34
C GLU A 207 -9.74 7.45 7.72
N LEU A 208 -10.23 6.74 8.73
CA LEU A 208 -9.65 6.69 10.07
C LEU A 208 -9.23 5.24 10.33
N ALA A 209 -7.95 4.98 10.56
CA ALA A 209 -7.42 3.65 10.77
C ALA A 209 -6.61 3.54 12.07
N LEU A 210 -6.68 2.38 12.72
CA LEU A 210 -5.73 1.93 13.72
C LEU A 210 -4.81 0.91 13.06
N ILE A 211 -3.50 1.18 13.11
CA ILE A 211 -2.45 0.34 12.52
C ILE A 211 -1.47 -0.01 13.64
N ASP A 212 -1.02 -1.27 13.66
CA ASP A 212 -0.10 -1.78 14.66
C ASP A 212 0.81 -2.85 14.06
N THR A 213 1.93 -3.12 14.71
CA THR A 213 2.79 -4.27 14.43
C THR A 213 3.02 -5.05 15.71
N ASP A 214 3.52 -6.29 15.61
CA ASP A 214 3.96 -7.06 16.81
C ASP A 214 5.41 -6.78 17.21
N LEU A 215 6.06 -5.79 16.59
CA LEU A 215 7.40 -5.35 16.96
C LEU A 215 7.37 -4.57 18.29
N SER A 216 8.20 -4.96 19.24
CA SER A 216 8.46 -4.11 20.40
C SER A 216 9.30 -2.89 20.03
N SER A 217 9.22 -1.80 20.81
CA SER A 217 10.03 -0.59 20.58
C SER A 217 11.53 -0.90 20.45
N GLY A 218 12.04 -1.90 21.19
CA GLY A 218 13.46 -2.31 21.12
C GLY A 218 13.84 -3.04 19.82
N GLU A 219 12.88 -3.56 19.09
CA GLU A 219 13.05 -4.29 17.82
C GLU A 219 12.86 -3.39 16.59
N CYS A 220 12.27 -2.21 16.78
CA CYS A 220 11.99 -1.26 15.71
C CYS A 220 13.18 -0.32 15.49
N PHE A 221 14.01 -0.58 14.48
CA PHE A 221 15.11 0.28 14.00
C PHE A 221 15.92 0.97 15.10
N GLY A 222 16.43 0.17 16.05
CA GLY A 222 17.26 0.68 17.14
C GLY A 222 16.50 1.40 18.26
N GLY A 223 15.20 1.20 18.37
CA GLY A 223 14.35 1.74 19.43
C GLY A 223 13.51 2.94 19.00
N SER A 224 13.22 3.07 17.70
CA SER A 224 12.26 4.08 17.19
C SER A 224 10.82 3.69 17.57
N ASP A 225 9.92 4.65 17.52
CA ASP A 225 8.48 4.46 17.73
C ASP A 225 7.70 4.25 16.40
N TRP A 226 8.40 4.08 15.27
CA TRP A 226 7.82 3.95 13.94
C TRP A 226 6.95 2.71 13.75
N CYS A 227 7.15 1.68 14.56
CA CYS A 227 6.42 0.42 14.51
C CYS A 227 5.28 0.34 15.52
N GLU A 228 5.11 1.34 16.40
CA GLU A 228 4.11 1.34 17.45
C GLU A 228 2.69 1.55 16.91
N ALA A 229 1.70 1.09 17.68
CA ALA A 229 0.29 1.30 17.37
C ALA A 229 -0.02 2.79 17.18
N THR A 230 -0.67 3.12 16.08
CA THR A 230 -1.04 4.50 15.76
C THR A 230 -2.42 4.60 15.17
N VAL A 231 -3.05 5.77 15.35
CA VAL A 231 -4.27 6.14 14.65
C VAL A 231 -3.92 7.11 13.54
N THR A 232 -4.20 6.73 12.29
CA THR A 232 -3.99 7.59 11.12
C THR A 232 -5.32 8.14 10.62
N PHE A 233 -5.27 9.34 10.07
CA PHE A 233 -6.36 9.93 9.32
C PHE A 233 -5.86 10.29 7.91
N ALA A 234 -6.60 9.86 6.91
CA ALA A 234 -6.30 10.18 5.52
C ALA A 234 -7.49 10.81 4.83
N VAL A 235 -7.21 11.67 3.87
CA VAL A 235 -8.19 12.21 2.91
C VAL A 235 -7.61 12.11 1.51
N SER A 236 -8.41 11.64 0.56
CA SER A 236 -8.00 11.50 -0.83
C SER A 236 -9.07 11.99 -1.80
N LYS A 237 -8.65 12.22 -3.04
CA LYS A 237 -9.51 12.52 -4.16
C LYS A 237 -8.94 11.97 -5.45
N SER A 238 -9.80 11.31 -6.24
CA SER A 238 -9.49 10.84 -7.59
C SER A 238 -10.10 11.76 -8.66
N PHE A 239 -9.45 11.78 -9.83
CA PHE A 239 -9.82 12.55 -11.01
C PHE A 239 -9.74 11.62 -12.22
N GLU A 240 -10.80 11.58 -13.03
CA GLU A 240 -10.92 10.83 -14.29
C GLU A 240 -10.83 11.77 -15.50
#